data_5e44715f0b20b9ed3dc61df973e0806b
#
_entry.id   5e44715f0b20b9ed3dc61df973e0806b
#
_cell.length_a   1.000
_cell.length_b   1.000
_cell.length_c   1.000
_cell.angle_alpha   90.00
_cell.angle_beta   90.00
_cell.angle_gamma   90.00
#
_symmetry.space_group_name_H-M   'P 1'
#
loop_
_entity.id
_entity.type
_entity.pdbx_description
1 polymer ?
#
loop_
_entity_poly.entity_id
_entity_poly.type
_entity_poly.pdbx_seq_one_letter_code
_entity_poly.pdbx_strand_id
1 'polypeptide(L)'
;MPTQTEYEVEHFGSVMLSVATCRSCGYRHTDVTTLTAKEPIALSAKIDSIEDLNIRVIKSGTATVAIPEFGASITPGPYSEGYISNVEGVLGKIEDALTFMLSSAKGKKLLRGERMLMKIRRATEQRPKFTFILKDPFGNSALVSSKNGKVKRRRLTKTELVKIRFGEHALIQKTAYQ
;
A
#
# COMPACT_ATOMS: atom_id res chain seq x y z
N MET A 1 -23.31 10.98 -17.72
CA MET A 1 -22.04 10.65 -18.39
C MET A 1 -20.93 10.78 -17.36
N PRO A 2 -19.90 9.94 -17.39
CA PRO A 2 -18.77 10.16 -16.53
C PRO A 2 -18.02 11.42 -16.94
N THR A 3 -17.59 12.22 -15.96
CA THR A 3 -16.72 13.37 -16.15
C THR A 3 -15.30 12.91 -15.84
N GLN A 4 -14.37 13.21 -16.73
CA GLN A 4 -12.94 12.89 -16.55
C GLN A 4 -12.14 14.18 -16.56
N THR A 5 -11.24 14.33 -15.60
CA THR A 5 -10.37 15.49 -15.47
C THR A 5 -8.97 15.03 -15.11
N GLU A 6 -7.98 15.55 -15.80
CA GLU A 6 -6.56 15.26 -15.51
C GLU A 6 -6.01 16.31 -14.52
N TYR A 7 -5.25 15.82 -13.55
CA TYR A 7 -4.55 16.64 -12.56
C TYR A 7 -3.10 16.19 -12.43
N GLU A 8 -2.21 17.14 -12.22
CA GLU A 8 -0.85 16.84 -11.80
C GLU A 8 -0.80 16.82 -10.28
N VAL A 9 -0.47 15.67 -9.70
CA VAL A 9 -0.45 15.48 -8.24
C VAL A 9 0.97 15.17 -7.80
N GLU A 10 1.47 15.93 -6.84
CA GLU A 10 2.80 15.72 -6.28
C GLU A 10 2.95 14.24 -5.81
N HIS A 11 4.07 13.62 -6.16
CA HIS A 11 4.43 12.22 -5.97
C HIS A 11 3.69 11.21 -6.88
N PHE A 12 2.46 11.48 -7.30
CA PHE A 12 1.70 10.59 -8.19
C PHE A 12 1.91 10.89 -9.68
N GLY A 13 2.32 12.12 -10.03
CA GLY A 13 2.38 12.61 -11.41
C GLY A 13 0.98 12.90 -11.96
N SER A 14 0.79 12.75 -13.27
CA SER A 14 -0.51 12.95 -13.90
C SER A 14 -1.48 11.85 -13.50
N VAL A 15 -2.61 12.25 -12.95
CA VAL A 15 -3.71 11.38 -12.56
C VAL A 15 -4.99 11.79 -13.28
N MET A 16 -5.78 10.81 -13.68
CA MET A 16 -7.13 11.01 -14.20
C MET A 16 -8.15 10.77 -13.09
N LEU A 17 -8.90 11.78 -12.75
CA LEU A 17 -10.07 11.67 -11.90
C LEU A 17 -11.30 11.40 -12.75
N SER A 18 -11.91 10.25 -12.55
CA SER A 18 -13.16 9.87 -13.22
C SER A 18 -14.31 9.89 -12.22
N VAL A 19 -15.35 10.65 -12.50
CA VAL A 19 -16.53 10.75 -11.64
C VAL A 19 -17.75 10.30 -12.46
N ALA A 20 -18.44 9.28 -11.97
CA ALA A 20 -19.68 8.80 -12.55
C ALA A 20 -20.83 8.95 -11.54
N THR A 21 -21.93 9.58 -11.95
CA THR A 21 -23.14 9.70 -11.11
C THR A 21 -24.30 8.98 -11.79
N CYS A 22 -24.95 8.08 -11.07
CA CYS A 22 -26.16 7.44 -11.53
C CYS A 22 -27.34 8.42 -11.47
N ARG A 23 -27.99 8.67 -12.59
CA ARG A 23 -29.13 9.60 -12.66
C ARG A 23 -30.38 9.05 -11.98
N SER A 24 -30.50 7.74 -11.87
CA SER A 24 -31.64 7.05 -11.29
C SER A 24 -31.65 7.05 -9.77
N CYS A 25 -30.51 6.71 -9.12
CA CYS A 25 -30.43 6.55 -7.68
C CYS A 25 -29.46 7.52 -6.98
N GLY A 26 -28.80 8.44 -7.72
CA GLY A 26 -27.86 9.40 -7.16
C GLY A 26 -26.51 8.80 -6.75
N TYR A 27 -26.30 7.49 -6.92
CA TYR A 27 -25.02 6.85 -6.58
C TYR A 27 -23.88 7.52 -7.34
N ARG A 28 -22.82 7.89 -6.61
CA ARG A 28 -21.63 8.52 -7.17
C ARG A 28 -20.42 7.61 -6.98
N HIS A 29 -19.76 7.28 -8.07
CA HIS A 29 -18.49 6.58 -8.08
C HIS A 29 -17.39 7.54 -8.50
N THR A 30 -16.27 7.53 -7.78
CA THR A 30 -15.08 8.32 -8.10
C THR A 30 -13.90 7.38 -8.18
N ASP A 31 -13.17 7.43 -9.29
CA ASP A 31 -11.96 6.64 -9.52
C ASP A 31 -10.79 7.56 -9.86
N VAL A 32 -9.61 7.21 -9.37
CA VAL A 32 -8.36 7.92 -9.61
C VAL A 32 -7.36 6.97 -10.27
N THR A 33 -7.11 7.20 -11.54
CA THR A 33 -6.16 6.40 -12.33
C THR A 33 -4.89 7.20 -12.56
N THR A 34 -3.73 6.63 -12.21
CA THR A 34 -2.43 7.23 -12.52
C THR A 34 -2.08 7.01 -13.99
N LEU A 35 -1.83 8.08 -14.74
CA LEU A 35 -1.53 8.06 -16.17
C LEU A 35 -0.05 7.82 -16.47
N THR A 36 0.85 8.13 -15.53
CA THR A 36 2.29 8.04 -15.71
C THR A 36 2.87 6.83 -14.98
N ALA A 37 3.62 6.01 -15.69
CA ALA A 37 4.47 4.99 -15.09
C ALA A 37 5.88 5.56 -14.88
N LYS A 38 6.38 5.42 -13.64
CA LYS A 38 7.76 5.76 -13.26
C LYS A 38 8.58 4.48 -13.14
N GLU A 39 9.87 4.62 -12.85
CA GLU A 39 10.71 3.45 -12.61
C GLU A 39 10.22 2.62 -11.43
N PRO A 40 10.20 1.28 -11.57
CA PRO A 40 9.84 0.37 -10.48
C PRO A 40 10.72 0.58 -9.25
N ILE A 41 10.11 0.80 -8.10
CA ILE A 41 10.83 1.14 -6.86
C ILE A 41 10.49 0.22 -5.69
N ALA A 42 11.48 0.04 -4.82
CA ALA A 42 11.31 -0.43 -3.46
C ALA A 42 11.76 0.65 -2.49
N LEU A 43 10.87 1.01 -1.59
CA LEU A 43 11.10 1.94 -0.50
C LEU A 43 11.13 1.16 0.81
N SER A 44 12.02 1.51 1.72
CA SER A 44 12.05 0.89 3.05
C SER A 44 12.44 1.89 4.12
N ALA A 45 11.84 1.75 5.30
CA ALA A 45 12.18 2.50 6.49
C ALA A 45 12.28 1.56 7.68
N LYS A 46 13.33 1.71 8.49
CA LYS A 46 13.40 1.07 9.81
C LYS A 46 12.58 1.90 10.79
N ILE A 47 11.62 1.29 11.42
CA ILE A 47 10.75 1.91 12.42
C ILE A 47 11.27 1.46 13.79
N ASP A 48 11.90 2.37 14.51
CA ASP A 48 12.57 2.10 15.79
C ASP A 48 12.23 3.13 16.88
N SER A 49 11.40 4.12 16.56
CA SER A 49 10.84 5.10 17.50
C SER A 49 9.36 5.37 17.21
N ILE A 50 8.64 5.88 18.20
CA ILE A 50 7.21 6.25 18.04
C ILE A 50 7.04 7.33 16.98
N GLU A 51 7.97 8.28 16.87
CA GLU A 51 7.93 9.34 15.86
C GLU A 51 8.01 8.77 14.44
N ASP A 52 8.65 7.62 14.26
CA ASP A 52 8.75 6.97 12.95
C ASP A 52 7.41 6.41 12.44
N LEU A 53 6.44 6.20 13.36
CA LEU A 53 5.08 5.83 13.00
C LEU A 53 4.38 6.94 12.20
N ASN A 54 4.84 8.19 12.34
CA ASN A 54 4.33 9.34 11.59
C ASN A 54 4.91 9.46 10.17
N ILE A 55 5.84 8.60 9.75
CA ILE A 55 6.33 8.57 8.37
C ILE A 55 5.13 8.47 7.44
N ARG A 56 4.99 9.47 6.55
CA ARG A 56 3.88 9.51 5.59
C ARG A 56 4.04 8.43 4.54
N VAL A 57 2.99 7.69 4.31
CA VAL A 57 2.89 6.61 3.33
C VAL A 57 1.96 7.04 2.22
N ILE A 58 2.51 7.23 1.03
CA ILE A 58 1.76 7.48 -0.21
C ILE A 58 1.83 6.18 -1.00
N LYS A 59 0.74 5.42 -0.98
CA LYS A 59 0.67 4.10 -1.64
C LYS A 59 -0.18 4.20 -2.89
N SER A 60 0.38 3.82 -4.04
CA SER A 60 -0.38 3.65 -5.28
C SER A 60 -1.29 2.41 -5.23
N GLY A 61 -2.27 2.33 -6.09
CA GLY A 61 -3.16 1.16 -6.22
C GLY A 61 -2.40 -0.14 -6.51
N THR A 62 -1.21 -0.05 -7.14
CA THR A 62 -0.39 -1.20 -7.55
C THR A 62 0.68 -1.61 -6.55
N ALA A 63 0.91 -0.80 -5.53
CA ALA A 63 1.99 -1.05 -4.57
C ALA A 63 1.63 -2.14 -3.55
N THR A 64 2.63 -2.92 -3.17
CA THR A 64 2.58 -3.90 -2.08
C THR A 64 3.29 -3.32 -0.86
N VAL A 65 2.68 -3.47 0.32
CA VAL A 65 3.32 -3.19 1.61
C VAL A 65 3.68 -4.51 2.28
N ALA A 66 4.86 -4.57 2.90
CA ALA A 66 5.29 -5.73 3.68
C ALA A 66 5.97 -5.29 4.98
N ILE A 67 5.72 -6.06 6.04
CA ILE A 67 6.36 -5.93 7.34
C ILE A 67 6.84 -7.34 7.74
N PRO A 68 8.09 -7.68 7.39
CA PRO A 68 8.61 -9.05 7.56
C PRO A 68 8.57 -9.54 9.00
N GLU A 69 8.87 -8.67 9.97
CA GLU A 69 8.91 -9.02 11.40
C GLU A 69 7.54 -9.46 11.95
N PHE A 70 6.47 -8.99 11.32
CA PHE A 70 5.11 -9.41 11.67
C PHE A 70 4.63 -10.56 10.79
N GLY A 71 5.32 -10.82 9.66
CA GLY A 71 4.84 -11.72 8.63
C GLY A 71 3.59 -11.19 7.92
N ALA A 72 3.41 -9.88 7.92
CA ALA A 72 2.27 -9.19 7.35
C ALA A 72 2.60 -8.62 5.98
N SER A 73 1.63 -8.70 5.06
CA SER A 73 1.71 -8.02 3.76
C SER A 73 0.32 -7.60 3.27
N ILE A 74 0.27 -6.45 2.61
CA ILE A 74 -0.90 -5.96 1.86
C ILE A 74 -0.54 -6.04 0.38
N THR A 75 -1.20 -6.93 -0.33
CA THR A 75 -1.02 -7.10 -1.78
C THR A 75 -2.20 -6.47 -2.50
N PRO A 76 -1.99 -5.70 -3.58
CA PRO A 76 -3.09 -5.08 -4.31
C PRO A 76 -4.01 -6.13 -4.93
N GLY A 77 -5.31 -5.96 -4.75
CA GLY A 77 -6.36 -6.68 -5.47
C GLY A 77 -6.75 -5.97 -6.77
N PRO A 78 -7.72 -6.51 -7.53
CA PRO A 78 -8.19 -5.93 -8.79
C PRO A 78 -8.71 -4.49 -8.66
N TYR A 79 -9.34 -4.20 -7.52
CA TYR A 79 -9.94 -2.90 -7.20
C TYR A 79 -9.15 -2.14 -6.12
N SER A 80 -7.83 -2.37 -6.04
CA SER A 80 -7.01 -1.70 -5.04
C SER A 80 -6.80 -0.24 -5.41
N GLU A 81 -7.29 0.64 -4.58
CA GLU A 81 -7.08 2.08 -4.68
C GLU A 81 -5.76 2.51 -4.03
N GLY A 82 -5.23 3.63 -4.52
CA GLY A 82 -4.15 4.35 -3.84
C GLY A 82 -4.69 5.08 -2.60
N TYR A 83 -3.81 5.32 -1.63
CA TYR A 83 -4.16 6.11 -0.46
C TYR A 83 -2.94 6.84 0.12
N ILE A 84 -3.23 7.90 0.87
CA ILE A 84 -2.26 8.63 1.69
C ILE A 84 -2.59 8.34 3.16
N SER A 85 -1.58 7.94 3.92
CA SER A 85 -1.67 7.64 5.35
C SER A 85 -0.31 7.89 6.01
N ASN A 86 -0.12 7.37 7.21
CA ASN A 86 1.19 7.20 7.85
C ASN A 86 1.41 5.71 8.17
N VAL A 87 2.58 5.37 8.70
CA VAL A 87 2.92 3.98 9.06
C VAL A 87 1.92 3.43 10.08
N GLU A 88 1.55 4.24 11.09
CA GLU A 88 0.55 3.86 12.11
C GLU A 88 -0.79 3.51 11.48
N GLY A 89 -1.31 4.38 10.60
CA GLY A 89 -2.60 4.13 9.93
C GLY A 89 -2.56 2.90 9.01
N VAL A 90 -1.40 2.55 8.44
CA VAL A 90 -1.26 1.29 7.70
C VAL A 90 -1.28 0.09 8.64
N LEU A 91 -0.66 0.20 9.83
CA LEU A 91 -0.75 -0.86 10.85
C LEU A 91 -2.20 -1.05 11.31
N GLY A 92 -2.95 0.04 11.53
CA GLY A 92 -4.38 -0.01 11.85
C GLY A 92 -5.19 -0.76 10.78
N LYS A 93 -4.97 -0.46 9.50
CA LYS A 93 -5.63 -1.20 8.40
C LYS A 93 -5.30 -2.71 8.42
N ILE A 94 -4.07 -3.08 8.76
CA ILE A 94 -3.67 -4.49 8.90
C ILE A 94 -4.36 -5.11 10.11
N GLU A 95 -4.44 -4.40 11.23
CA GLU A 95 -5.10 -4.83 12.45
C GLU A 95 -6.60 -5.08 12.23
N ASP A 96 -7.29 -4.15 11.57
CA ASP A 96 -8.72 -4.26 11.26
C ASP A 96 -9.00 -5.47 10.36
N ALA A 97 -8.23 -5.62 9.28
CA ALA A 97 -8.36 -6.76 8.37
C ALA A 97 -8.09 -8.09 9.09
N LEU A 98 -7.06 -8.12 9.93
CA LEU A 98 -6.69 -9.31 10.70
C LEU A 98 -7.77 -9.66 11.73
N THR A 99 -8.30 -8.68 12.45
CA THR A 99 -9.40 -8.85 13.41
C THR A 99 -10.64 -9.42 12.74
N PHE A 100 -11.00 -8.88 11.56
CA PHE A 100 -12.09 -9.42 10.76
C PHE A 100 -11.85 -10.88 10.35
N MET A 101 -10.64 -11.21 9.87
CA MET A 101 -10.29 -12.58 9.49
C MET A 101 -10.31 -13.56 10.68
N LEU A 102 -9.97 -13.08 11.86
CA LEU A 102 -9.92 -13.90 13.09
C LEU A 102 -11.30 -14.23 13.63
N SER A 103 -12.33 -13.44 13.32
CA SER A 103 -13.71 -13.70 13.78
C SER A 103 -14.25 -15.07 13.36
N SER A 104 -13.76 -15.62 12.25
CA SER A 104 -14.14 -16.95 11.74
C SER A 104 -13.01 -17.98 11.79
N ALA A 105 -11.81 -17.59 12.23
CA ALA A 105 -10.65 -18.47 12.25
C ALA A 105 -10.70 -19.45 13.43
N LYS A 106 -10.12 -20.66 13.23
CA LYS A 106 -10.03 -21.71 14.25
C LYS A 106 -8.64 -22.36 14.29
N GLY A 107 -8.29 -22.95 15.43
CA GLY A 107 -7.09 -23.75 15.59
C GLY A 107 -5.80 -22.97 15.31
N LYS A 108 -4.88 -23.58 14.56
CA LYS A 108 -3.55 -23.00 14.28
C LYS A 108 -3.60 -21.64 13.58
N LYS A 109 -4.63 -21.38 12.74
CA LYS A 109 -4.81 -20.09 12.06
C LYS A 109 -5.15 -18.98 13.04
N LEU A 110 -6.06 -19.25 13.99
CA LEU A 110 -6.42 -18.31 15.06
C LEU A 110 -5.19 -17.95 15.89
N LEU A 111 -4.48 -18.94 16.43
CA LEU A 111 -3.29 -18.71 17.26
C LEU A 111 -2.19 -17.91 16.53
N ARG A 112 -1.99 -18.16 15.24
CA ARG A 112 -1.02 -17.42 14.44
C ARG A 112 -1.45 -15.96 14.24
N GLY A 113 -2.72 -15.74 13.96
CA GLY A 113 -3.28 -14.40 13.78
C GLY A 113 -3.26 -13.58 15.06
N GLU A 114 -3.63 -14.17 16.20
CA GLU A 114 -3.57 -13.51 17.51
C GLU A 114 -2.13 -13.08 17.87
N ARG A 115 -1.13 -13.94 17.60
CA ARG A 115 0.28 -13.56 17.78
C ARG A 115 0.70 -12.38 16.91
N MET A 116 0.22 -12.33 15.67
CA MET A 116 0.48 -11.21 14.76
C MET A 116 -0.18 -9.94 15.29
N LEU A 117 -1.44 -10.02 15.70
CA LEU A 117 -2.20 -8.92 16.28
C LEU A 117 -1.49 -8.32 17.52
N MET A 118 -1.05 -9.19 18.43
CA MET A 118 -0.27 -8.74 19.59
C MET A 118 1.04 -8.03 19.22
N LYS A 119 1.74 -8.49 18.16
CA LYS A 119 2.96 -7.82 17.69
C LYS A 119 2.66 -6.43 17.15
N ILE A 120 1.59 -6.27 16.37
CA ILE A 120 1.16 -5.00 15.81
C ILE A 120 0.82 -4.02 16.94
N ARG A 121 -0.01 -4.41 17.89
CA ARG A 121 -0.41 -3.58 19.03
C ARG A 121 0.81 -3.13 19.87
N ARG A 122 1.71 -4.04 20.19
CA ARG A 122 2.94 -3.68 20.91
C ARG A 122 3.80 -2.67 20.14
N ALA A 123 3.82 -2.78 18.81
CA ALA A 123 4.60 -1.87 17.98
C ALA A 123 3.99 -0.46 17.89
N THR A 124 2.67 -0.31 18.05
CA THR A 124 2.01 0.99 18.08
C THR A 124 2.01 1.63 19.46
N GLU A 125 1.96 0.83 20.53
CA GLU A 125 1.78 1.33 21.90
C GLU A 125 3.07 1.53 22.70
N GLN A 126 4.15 0.80 22.37
CA GLN A 126 5.32 0.76 23.24
C GLN A 126 6.62 1.17 22.52
N ARG A 127 7.27 0.21 21.85
CA ARG A 127 8.53 0.42 21.10
C ARG A 127 8.46 -0.29 19.76
N PRO A 128 8.20 0.45 18.70
CA PRO A 128 8.24 -0.12 17.37
C PRO A 128 9.66 -0.61 17.05
N LYS A 129 9.78 -1.81 16.53
CA LYS A 129 11.03 -2.35 16.01
C LYS A 129 10.75 -3.26 14.84
N PHE A 130 10.61 -2.67 13.67
CA PHE A 130 10.30 -3.39 12.44
C PHE A 130 10.76 -2.62 11.21
N THR A 131 10.76 -3.29 10.07
CA THR A 131 11.05 -2.69 8.76
C THR A 131 9.75 -2.56 7.97
N PHE A 132 9.41 -1.34 7.60
CA PHE A 132 8.32 -1.06 6.69
C PHE A 132 8.86 -1.07 5.26
N ILE A 133 8.30 -1.90 4.40
CA ILE A 133 8.72 -2.04 3.00
C ILE A 133 7.53 -1.77 2.10
N LEU A 134 7.73 -0.90 1.10
CA LEU A 134 6.76 -0.61 0.06
C LEU A 134 7.40 -0.87 -1.30
N LYS A 135 6.77 -1.74 -2.11
CA LYS A 135 7.23 -2.09 -3.45
C LYS A 135 6.19 -1.66 -4.46
N ASP A 136 6.57 -0.78 -5.37
CA ASP A 136 5.68 -0.26 -6.40
C ASP A 136 6.29 -0.48 -7.80
N PRO A 137 5.66 -1.32 -8.62
CA PRO A 137 6.14 -1.60 -9.96
C PRO A 137 6.00 -0.43 -10.94
N PHE A 138 5.16 0.56 -10.63
CA PHE A 138 4.98 1.77 -11.45
C PHE A 138 5.61 3.02 -10.85
N GLY A 139 6.25 2.90 -9.68
CA GLY A 139 7.04 3.97 -9.09
C GLY A 139 6.25 5.19 -8.59
N ASN A 140 4.94 5.09 -8.46
CA ASN A 140 4.04 6.18 -8.07
C ASN A 140 3.78 6.26 -6.56
N SER A 141 4.57 5.54 -5.77
CA SER A 141 4.47 5.52 -4.32
C SER A 141 5.63 6.27 -3.67
N ALA A 142 5.42 6.78 -2.46
CA ALA A 142 6.46 7.44 -1.68
C ALA A 142 6.36 7.14 -0.19
N LEU A 143 7.50 7.21 0.48
CA LEU A 143 7.62 7.32 1.94
C LEU A 143 8.28 8.67 2.23
N VAL A 144 7.64 9.51 3.04
CA VAL A 144 8.15 10.84 3.40
C VAL A 144 8.39 10.91 4.89
N SER A 145 9.64 11.15 5.27
CA SER A 145 10.10 11.28 6.65
C SER A 145 10.71 12.66 6.88
N SER A 146 10.47 13.25 8.03
CA SER A 146 11.18 14.46 8.47
C SER A 146 12.65 14.19 8.82
N LYS A 147 13.01 12.93 9.09
CA LYS A 147 14.38 12.53 9.41
C LYS A 147 15.14 12.16 8.13
N ASN A 148 16.23 12.88 7.85
CA ASN A 148 17.09 12.60 6.70
C ASN A 148 17.67 11.17 6.76
N GLY A 149 17.72 10.50 5.60
CA GLY A 149 18.30 9.16 5.48
C GLY A 149 17.48 8.02 6.10
N LYS A 150 16.31 8.30 6.69
CA LYS A 150 15.43 7.29 7.30
C LYS A 150 14.79 6.37 6.26
N VAL A 151 14.47 6.91 5.10
CA VAL A 151 13.88 6.16 3.98
C VAL A 151 14.98 5.78 2.99
N LYS A 152 15.08 4.51 2.70
CA LYS A 152 15.95 3.97 1.65
C LYS A 152 15.14 3.70 0.39
N ARG A 153 15.66 4.13 -0.76
CA ARG A 153 15.05 3.92 -2.08
C ARG A 153 16.01 3.09 -2.95
N ARG A 154 15.47 2.12 -3.66
CA ARG A 154 16.17 1.38 -4.71
C ARG A 154 15.23 0.97 -5.83
N ARG A 155 15.78 0.63 -6.99
CA ARG A 155 15.00 -0.02 -8.05
C ARG A 155 14.57 -1.43 -7.63
N LEU A 156 13.42 -1.87 -8.12
CA LEU A 156 13.02 -3.27 -8.06
C LEU A 156 13.82 -4.09 -9.09
N THR A 157 14.23 -5.28 -8.68
CA THR A 157 14.87 -6.23 -9.60
C THR A 157 13.84 -6.90 -10.50
N LYS A 158 14.26 -7.44 -11.66
CA LYS A 158 13.38 -8.20 -12.55
C LYS A 158 12.71 -9.38 -11.84
N THR A 159 13.43 -10.07 -10.96
CA THR A 159 12.90 -11.18 -10.16
C THR A 159 11.85 -10.73 -9.13
N GLU A 160 12.00 -9.54 -8.56
CA GLU A 160 10.99 -8.97 -7.66
C GLU A 160 9.73 -8.57 -8.43
N LEU A 161 9.86 -7.97 -9.60
CA LEU A 161 8.74 -7.60 -10.46
C LEU A 161 7.89 -8.81 -10.85
N VAL A 162 8.52 -9.93 -11.22
CA VAL A 162 7.80 -11.17 -11.55
C VAL A 162 7.03 -11.73 -10.35
N LYS A 163 7.53 -11.53 -9.12
CA LYS A 163 6.89 -12.01 -7.89
C LYS A 163 5.78 -11.09 -7.38
N ILE A 164 5.73 -9.85 -7.82
CA ILE A 164 4.65 -8.93 -7.45
C ILE A 164 3.39 -9.42 -8.16
N ARG A 165 2.42 -9.87 -7.37
CA ARG A 165 1.11 -10.25 -7.89
C ARG A 165 0.27 -9.00 -8.06
N PHE A 166 -0.17 -8.78 -9.29
CA PHE A 166 -1.21 -7.82 -9.59
C PHE A 166 -2.55 -8.58 -9.69
N GLY A 167 -3.66 -7.91 -9.53
CA GLY A 167 -4.95 -8.45 -9.92
C GLY A 167 -5.00 -8.76 -11.44
N GLU A 168 -6.11 -9.25 -11.95
CA GLU A 168 -6.24 -9.72 -13.35
C GLU A 168 -5.82 -8.68 -14.40
N HIS A 169 -5.90 -7.39 -14.12
CA HIS A 169 -5.39 -6.31 -14.97
C HIS A 169 -3.85 -6.30 -15.18
N ALA A 170 -3.12 -7.06 -14.38
CA ALA A 170 -1.67 -7.17 -14.55
C ALA A 170 -1.22 -7.92 -15.80
N LEU A 171 -2.08 -8.69 -16.43
CA LEU A 171 -1.75 -9.39 -17.67
C LEU A 171 -1.49 -8.42 -18.83
N ILE A 172 -2.21 -7.31 -18.88
CA ILE A 172 -2.03 -6.28 -19.91
C ILE A 172 -0.69 -5.54 -19.73
N GLN A 173 -0.19 -5.45 -18.50
CA GLN A 173 1.00 -4.68 -18.16
C GLN A 173 2.30 -5.49 -18.25
N LYS A 174 2.24 -6.84 -18.24
CA LYS A 174 3.41 -7.68 -18.53
C LYS A 174 4.00 -7.44 -19.93
N THR A 175 3.16 -7.07 -20.88
CA THR A 175 3.55 -6.77 -22.27
C THR A 175 4.33 -5.46 -22.41
N ALA A 176 4.20 -4.53 -21.46
CA ALA A 176 4.88 -3.24 -21.52
C ALA A 176 6.35 -3.28 -21.03
N TYR A 177 6.81 -4.41 -20.47
CA TYR A 177 8.17 -4.59 -19.93
C TYR A 177 8.99 -5.68 -20.68
N GLN A 178 8.50 -6.18 -21.81
CA GLN A 178 9.26 -6.98 -22.78
C GLN A 178 9.83 -6.07 -23.87
#